data_06a55af4b6d7d790ec7292be767e4b91
#
_entry.id   06a55af4b6d7d790ec7292be767e4b91
#
_cell.length_a   1.000
_cell.length_b   1.000
_cell.length_c   1.000
_cell.angle_alpha   90.00
_cell.angle_beta   90.00
_cell.angle_gamma   90.00
#
_symmetry.space_group_name_H-M   'P 1'
#
loop_
_entity.id
_entity.type
_entity.pdbx_description
1 polymer ?
#
loop_
_entity_poly.entity_id
_entity_poly.type
_entity_poly.pdbx_seq_one_letter_code
_entity_poly.pdbx_strand_id
1 'polypeptide(L)'
;AIAAGLIIGVYSFAGRYQETGRADIMEAPVSGTAAYDVGIHKGDVVVEADGTAVRSREDFVKQITAHKPGDVMEVVVRRDGELLTLRPELGDNGSTVAYLGVFVWSQDYAKLNPAKALWWGAGDIVDMAASSVRGVITALNPVNNVKHLTNSSSVDQNSRPTTVVGATQFSGTIGRDDGWRGVLRMLAGVNVFVGIFNMFPLLPFDGGHAAIATYERLRSRKGQRYFADVSKMIPVTLVLIAMLAFLFLTGLYMDITDPIK
;
A
#
# COMPACT_ATOMS: atom_id res chain seq x y z
N ALA A 1 -20.37 4.19 3.07
CA ALA A 1 -20.79 3.84 4.43
C ALA A 1 -20.01 2.62 4.98
N ILE A 2 -19.97 1.47 4.28
CA ILE A 2 -19.34 0.22 4.77
C ILE A 2 -17.83 0.41 5.02
N ALA A 3 -17.08 0.96 4.06
CA ALA A 3 -15.64 1.22 4.22
C ALA A 3 -15.35 2.12 5.43
N ALA A 4 -16.14 3.17 5.64
CA ALA A 4 -16.00 4.05 6.80
C ALA A 4 -16.22 3.30 8.12
N GLY A 5 -17.26 2.48 8.19
CA GLY A 5 -17.54 1.63 9.35
C GLY A 5 -16.40 0.67 9.66
N LEU A 6 -15.85 0.01 8.64
CA LEU A 6 -14.71 -0.90 8.76
C LEU A 6 -13.45 -0.17 9.27
N ILE A 7 -13.09 0.97 8.67
CA ILE A 7 -11.89 1.72 9.04
C ILE A 7 -12.02 2.28 10.46
N ILE A 8 -13.16 2.89 10.81
CA ILE A 8 -13.40 3.42 12.15
C ILE A 8 -13.36 2.29 13.19
N GLY A 9 -13.99 1.15 12.88
CA GLY A 9 -13.96 -0.03 13.73
C GLY A 9 -12.53 -0.52 13.96
N VAL A 10 -11.76 -0.73 12.89
CA VAL A 10 -10.36 -1.17 12.98
C VAL A 10 -9.55 -0.18 13.82
N TYR A 11 -9.66 1.13 13.59
CA TYR A 11 -8.85 2.12 14.31
C TYR A 11 -9.23 2.25 15.79
N SER A 12 -10.50 2.06 16.12
CA SER A 12 -10.96 2.13 17.51
C SER A 12 -10.63 0.88 18.32
N PHE A 13 -10.74 -0.31 17.72
CA PHE A 13 -10.57 -1.58 18.43
C PHE A 13 -9.18 -2.18 18.26
N ALA A 14 -8.62 -2.10 17.06
CA ALA A 14 -7.36 -2.73 16.70
C ALA A 14 -6.17 -1.76 16.62
N GLY A 15 -6.44 -0.47 16.49
CA GLY A 15 -5.44 0.59 16.36
C GLY A 15 -5.12 0.95 14.91
N ARG A 16 -4.57 2.14 14.74
CA ARG A 16 -4.00 2.64 13.50
C ARG A 16 -2.49 2.55 13.56
N TYR A 17 -1.87 2.23 12.44
CA TYR A 17 -0.43 2.32 12.30
C TYR A 17 0.05 3.75 12.55
N GLN A 18 0.96 3.93 13.49
CA GLN A 18 1.54 5.23 13.85
C GLN A 18 3.04 5.06 14.07
N GLU A 19 3.80 6.07 13.70
CA GLU A 19 5.20 6.14 14.05
C GLU A 19 5.37 6.22 15.56
N THR A 20 6.22 5.35 16.10
CA THR A 20 6.46 5.27 17.55
C THR A 20 7.51 6.26 18.02
N GLY A 21 8.22 6.92 17.11
CA GLY A 21 9.40 7.72 17.44
C GLY A 21 10.56 6.85 17.97
N ARG A 22 10.58 5.57 17.59
CA ARG A 22 11.60 4.59 17.98
C ARG A 22 11.99 3.75 16.76
N ALA A 23 13.17 3.18 16.81
CA ALA A 23 13.68 2.22 15.84
C ALA A 23 13.83 0.86 16.52
N ASP A 24 12.78 0.05 16.46
CA ASP A 24 12.71 -1.24 17.15
C ASP A 24 13.26 -2.37 16.24
N ILE A 25 14.10 -3.25 16.76
CA ILE A 25 14.59 -4.44 16.05
C ILE A 25 13.54 -5.53 16.15
N MET A 26 12.82 -5.79 15.07
CA MET A 26 11.66 -6.69 15.09
C MET A 26 12.01 -8.15 14.87
N GLU A 27 13.13 -8.43 14.21
CA GLU A 27 13.58 -9.79 13.91
C GLU A 27 15.01 -10.02 14.40
N ALA A 28 15.34 -11.26 14.73
CA ALA A 28 16.70 -11.61 15.05
C ALA A 28 17.60 -11.39 13.81
N PRO A 29 18.78 -10.77 13.97
CA PRO A 29 19.73 -10.61 12.88
C PRO A 29 20.09 -11.96 12.25
N VAL A 30 20.31 -11.96 10.96
CA VAL A 30 20.72 -13.17 10.21
C VAL A 30 22.16 -13.52 10.57
N SER A 31 22.45 -14.80 10.76
CA SER A 31 23.81 -15.27 11.02
C SER A 31 24.79 -14.85 9.91
N GLY A 32 25.96 -14.35 10.30
CA GLY A 32 26.99 -13.84 9.39
C GLY A 32 26.75 -12.38 8.93
N THR A 33 25.87 -11.65 9.59
CA THR A 33 25.74 -10.21 9.40
C THR A 33 26.42 -9.43 10.54
N ALA A 34 26.82 -8.21 10.28
CA ALA A 34 27.46 -7.32 11.24
C ALA A 34 26.67 -7.18 12.55
N ALA A 35 25.33 -7.11 12.45
CA ALA A 35 24.47 -7.04 13.61
C ALA A 35 24.48 -8.32 14.45
N TYR A 36 24.54 -9.48 13.80
CA TYR A 36 24.62 -10.76 14.49
C TYR A 36 25.93 -10.90 15.27
N ASP A 37 27.04 -10.52 14.64
CA ASP A 37 28.40 -10.67 15.20
C ASP A 37 28.62 -9.80 16.44
N VAL A 38 27.99 -8.62 16.52
CA VAL A 38 28.06 -7.74 17.71
C VAL A 38 26.96 -8.01 18.71
N GLY A 39 26.10 -9.00 18.48
CA GLY A 39 25.07 -9.41 19.41
C GLY A 39 23.88 -8.45 19.51
N ILE A 40 23.46 -7.83 18.40
CA ILE A 40 22.14 -7.19 18.33
C ILE A 40 21.07 -8.27 18.42
N HIS A 41 20.01 -8.03 19.19
CA HIS A 41 18.94 -8.99 19.40
C HIS A 41 17.58 -8.42 18.97
N LYS A 42 16.65 -9.32 18.67
CA LYS A 42 15.24 -8.97 18.56
C LYS A 42 14.74 -8.34 19.86
N GLY A 43 14.03 -7.23 19.75
CA GLY A 43 13.49 -6.46 20.86
C GLY A 43 14.40 -5.30 21.31
N ASP A 44 15.61 -5.19 20.77
CA ASP A 44 16.45 -4.02 20.99
C ASP A 44 15.79 -2.79 20.36
N VAL A 45 15.94 -1.64 21.00
CA VAL A 45 15.52 -0.34 20.48
C VAL A 45 16.77 0.47 20.18
N VAL A 46 17.00 0.82 18.94
CA VAL A 46 18.12 1.70 18.56
C VAL A 46 17.82 3.11 19.04
N VAL A 47 18.71 3.69 19.83
CA VAL A 47 18.55 5.01 20.45
C VAL A 47 19.44 6.04 19.79
N GLU A 48 20.65 5.60 19.40
CA GLU A 48 21.69 6.49 18.84
C GLU A 48 22.56 5.70 17.86
N ALA A 49 23.05 6.39 16.85
CA ALA A 49 23.97 5.89 15.84
C ALA A 49 25.00 7.00 15.54
N ASP A 50 26.30 6.70 15.77
CA ASP A 50 27.42 7.65 15.62
C ASP A 50 27.17 9.01 16.29
N GLY A 51 26.71 9.00 17.54
CA GLY A 51 26.40 10.22 18.29
C GLY A 51 25.13 10.95 17.85
N THR A 52 24.40 10.40 16.88
CA THR A 52 23.15 10.99 16.40
C THR A 52 21.93 10.22 16.91
N ALA A 53 20.99 10.91 17.55
CA ALA A 53 19.77 10.27 18.05
C ALA A 53 18.93 9.69 16.92
N VAL A 54 18.50 8.44 17.06
CA VAL A 54 17.65 7.71 16.13
C VAL A 54 16.22 7.71 16.65
N ARG A 55 15.28 8.24 15.86
CA ARG A 55 13.86 8.34 16.21
C ARG A 55 12.95 7.59 15.25
N SER A 56 13.50 7.14 14.12
CA SER A 56 12.76 6.39 13.12
C SER A 56 13.67 5.39 12.41
N ARG A 57 13.05 4.47 11.67
CA ARG A 57 13.75 3.58 10.76
C ARG A 57 14.57 4.38 9.73
N GLU A 58 13.97 5.45 9.20
CA GLU A 58 14.57 6.30 8.17
C GLU A 58 15.84 6.98 8.69
N ASP A 59 15.84 7.48 9.93
CA ASP A 59 17.01 8.05 10.57
C ASP A 59 18.14 7.01 10.66
N PHE A 60 17.81 5.80 11.10
CA PHE A 60 18.80 4.74 11.26
C PHE A 60 19.36 4.28 9.91
N VAL A 61 18.49 4.05 8.91
CA VAL A 61 18.93 3.69 7.56
C VAL A 61 19.81 4.76 6.97
N LYS A 62 19.50 6.06 7.17
CA LYS A 62 20.32 7.18 6.71
C LYS A 62 21.71 7.15 7.32
N GLN A 63 21.85 6.83 8.61
CA GLN A 63 23.15 6.70 9.26
C GLN A 63 23.94 5.52 8.65
N ILE A 64 23.32 4.34 8.51
CA ILE A 64 23.98 3.18 7.88
C ILE A 64 24.45 3.51 6.46
N THR A 65 23.59 4.13 5.65
CA THR A 65 23.90 4.42 4.23
C THR A 65 24.93 5.56 4.04
N ALA A 66 25.22 6.31 5.08
CA ALA A 66 26.32 7.31 5.06
C ALA A 66 27.71 6.66 5.12
N HIS A 67 27.79 5.39 5.52
CA HIS A 67 29.02 4.61 5.63
C HIS A 67 29.28 3.77 4.37
N LYS A 68 30.50 3.25 4.31
CA LYS A 68 30.92 2.27 3.30
C LYS A 68 31.00 0.87 3.92
N PRO A 69 30.92 -0.19 3.14
CA PRO A 69 31.25 -1.52 3.60
C PRO A 69 32.67 -1.57 4.19
N GLY A 70 32.81 -2.19 5.37
CA GLY A 70 34.07 -2.23 6.15
C GLY A 70 34.23 -1.11 7.19
N ASP A 71 33.38 -0.08 7.18
CA ASP A 71 33.41 0.95 8.22
C ASP A 71 32.82 0.41 9.53
N VAL A 72 33.36 0.86 10.66
CA VAL A 72 32.84 0.56 11.99
C VAL A 72 31.89 1.67 12.41
N MET A 73 30.67 1.32 12.75
CA MET A 73 29.64 2.24 13.20
C MET A 73 29.39 2.04 14.70
N GLU A 74 29.19 3.11 15.46
CA GLU A 74 28.77 3.00 16.85
C GLU A 74 27.23 3.03 16.94
N VAL A 75 26.65 1.98 17.51
CA VAL A 75 25.20 1.85 17.69
C VAL A 75 24.89 1.68 19.17
N VAL A 76 24.07 2.58 19.72
CA VAL A 76 23.56 2.47 21.07
C VAL A 76 22.16 1.89 21.02
N VAL A 77 21.97 0.72 21.62
CA VAL A 77 20.68 0.07 21.74
C VAL A 77 20.21 0.07 23.19
N ARG A 78 18.89 0.11 23.37
CA ARG A 78 18.26 -0.14 24.68
C ARG A 78 17.71 -1.55 24.69
N ARG A 79 18.21 -2.36 25.62
CA ARG A 79 17.78 -3.75 25.89
C ARG A 79 17.37 -3.87 27.34
N ASP A 80 16.15 -4.31 27.63
CA ASP A 80 15.62 -4.50 28.98
C ASP A 80 15.78 -3.27 29.91
N GLY A 81 15.78 -2.07 29.31
CA GLY A 81 15.94 -0.79 30.01
C GLY A 81 17.39 -0.28 30.12
N GLU A 82 18.38 -1.11 29.84
CA GLU A 82 19.80 -0.77 29.86
C GLU A 82 20.28 -0.30 28.49
N LEU A 83 21.25 0.63 28.47
CA LEU A 83 21.91 1.10 27.25
C LEU A 83 23.18 0.29 27.00
N LEU A 84 23.27 -0.28 25.80
CA LEU A 84 24.41 -1.05 25.34
C LEU A 84 25.00 -0.38 24.11
N THR A 85 26.30 -0.09 24.14
CA THR A 85 27.03 0.43 22.98
C THR A 85 27.69 -0.72 22.24
N LEU A 86 27.32 -0.89 20.98
CA LEU A 86 27.81 -1.93 20.08
C LEU A 86 28.55 -1.29 18.91
N ARG A 87 29.55 -1.97 18.36
CA ARG A 87 30.39 -1.45 17.26
C ARG A 87 30.48 -2.46 16.12
N PRO A 88 29.39 -2.59 15.32
CA PRO A 88 29.41 -3.44 14.16
C PRO A 88 30.35 -2.91 13.07
N GLU A 89 31.09 -3.80 12.44
CA GLU A 89 31.77 -3.55 11.17
C GLU A 89 30.78 -3.81 10.04
N LEU A 90 30.37 -2.76 9.34
CA LEU A 90 29.30 -2.83 8.34
C LEU A 90 29.74 -3.67 7.13
N GLY A 91 28.92 -4.67 6.81
CA GLY A 91 29.13 -5.52 5.63
C GLY A 91 28.63 -4.91 4.33
N ASP A 92 28.71 -5.70 3.27
CA ASP A 92 27.99 -5.44 2.04
C ASP A 92 26.97 -6.54 1.78
N ASN A 93 25.92 -6.23 1.02
CA ASN A 93 24.92 -7.19 0.56
C ASN A 93 25.00 -7.40 -0.96
N GLY A 94 26.18 -7.24 -1.55
CA GLY A 94 26.41 -7.25 -2.99
C GLY A 94 26.20 -5.90 -3.66
N SER A 95 26.08 -4.82 -2.87
CA SER A 95 25.97 -3.44 -3.33
C SER A 95 27.11 -2.58 -2.77
N THR A 96 27.30 -1.37 -3.30
CA THR A 96 28.28 -0.39 -2.77
C THR A 96 27.81 0.30 -1.49
N VAL A 97 26.66 -0.05 -0.97
CA VAL A 97 26.04 0.56 0.22
C VAL A 97 26.29 -0.32 1.44
N ALA A 98 26.68 0.29 2.54
CA ALA A 98 26.88 -0.40 3.81
C ALA A 98 25.61 -1.11 4.29
N TYR A 99 25.77 -2.28 4.91
CA TYR A 99 24.71 -3.13 5.35
C TYR A 99 24.95 -3.66 6.75
N LEU A 100 23.97 -3.51 7.64
CA LEU A 100 24.06 -3.97 9.03
C LEU A 100 23.43 -5.37 9.25
N GLY A 101 22.40 -5.70 8.48
CA GLY A 101 21.73 -7.00 8.59
C GLY A 101 20.63 -7.06 9.65
N VAL A 102 19.92 -5.96 9.89
CA VAL A 102 18.79 -5.88 10.80
C VAL A 102 17.51 -5.46 10.10
N PHE A 103 16.39 -5.97 10.61
CA PHE A 103 15.07 -5.48 10.24
C PHE A 103 14.57 -4.51 11.32
N VAL A 104 14.53 -3.23 10.97
CA VAL A 104 14.14 -2.15 11.87
C VAL A 104 12.72 -1.69 11.55
N TRP A 105 11.93 -1.47 12.60
CA TRP A 105 10.58 -0.99 12.50
C TRP A 105 10.37 0.22 13.41
N SER A 106 9.64 1.20 12.95
CA SER A 106 9.37 2.43 13.72
C SER A 106 7.88 2.70 13.91
N GLN A 107 7.06 1.70 13.66
CA GLN A 107 5.62 1.86 13.66
C GLN A 107 4.96 0.82 14.58
N ASP A 108 3.91 1.22 15.27
CA ASP A 108 3.09 0.33 16.11
C ASP A 108 1.60 0.69 15.97
N TYR A 109 0.75 -0.24 16.40
CA TYR A 109 -0.70 -0.05 16.40
C TYR A 109 -1.17 0.69 17.65
N ALA A 110 -1.48 1.97 17.50
CA ALA A 110 -2.08 2.76 18.56
C ALA A 110 -3.61 2.84 18.41
N LYS A 111 -4.34 2.40 19.45
CA LYS A 111 -5.80 2.51 19.49
C LYS A 111 -6.21 3.97 19.53
N LEU A 112 -7.13 4.36 18.65
CA LEU A 112 -7.67 5.70 18.60
C LEU A 112 -9.02 5.74 19.32
N ASN A 113 -9.31 6.89 19.98
CA ASN A 113 -10.67 7.12 20.40
C ASN A 113 -11.58 7.31 19.17
N PRO A 114 -12.91 7.05 19.27
CA PRO A 114 -13.81 7.07 18.12
C PRO A 114 -13.79 8.39 17.32
N ALA A 115 -13.61 9.54 17.98
CA ALA A 115 -13.55 10.83 17.30
C ALA A 115 -12.27 10.97 16.45
N LYS A 116 -11.12 10.56 16.99
CA LYS A 116 -9.85 10.52 16.24
C LYS A 116 -9.90 9.47 15.13
N ALA A 117 -10.50 8.30 15.39
CA ALA A 117 -10.69 7.25 14.39
C ALA A 117 -11.55 7.74 13.21
N LEU A 118 -12.59 8.51 13.47
CA LEU A 118 -13.42 9.14 12.43
C LEU A 118 -12.61 10.14 11.59
N TRP A 119 -11.86 11.02 12.24
CA TRP A 119 -11.05 12.05 11.56
C TRP A 119 -9.98 11.42 10.67
N TRP A 120 -9.16 10.53 11.21
CA TRP A 120 -8.12 9.85 10.47
C TRP A 120 -8.69 8.91 9.42
N GLY A 121 -9.76 8.18 9.75
CA GLY A 121 -10.44 7.31 8.81
C GLY A 121 -11.04 8.05 7.61
N ALA A 122 -11.55 9.26 7.81
CA ALA A 122 -12.01 10.10 6.70
C ALA A 122 -10.86 10.51 5.78
N GLY A 123 -9.70 10.88 6.33
CA GLY A 123 -8.48 11.16 5.56
C GLY A 123 -8.04 9.95 4.73
N ASP A 124 -7.92 8.79 5.38
CA ASP A 124 -7.49 7.56 4.71
C ASP A 124 -8.46 7.12 3.60
N ILE A 125 -9.78 7.36 3.77
CA ILE A 125 -10.77 7.13 2.70
C ILE A 125 -10.53 8.04 1.51
N VAL A 126 -10.21 9.32 1.74
CA VAL A 126 -9.88 10.26 0.66
C VAL A 126 -8.61 9.82 -0.07
N ASP A 127 -7.57 9.39 0.66
CA ASP A 127 -6.33 8.90 0.08
C ASP A 127 -6.54 7.59 -0.71
N MET A 128 -7.34 6.67 -0.18
CA MET A 128 -7.77 5.46 -0.89
C MET A 128 -8.55 5.80 -2.16
N ALA A 129 -9.43 6.81 -2.09
CA ALA A 129 -10.19 7.28 -3.24
C ALA A 129 -9.28 7.87 -4.31
N ALA A 130 -8.36 8.75 -3.94
CA ALA A 130 -7.38 9.34 -4.86
C ALA A 130 -6.48 8.26 -5.49
N SER A 131 -6.04 7.29 -4.70
CA SER A 131 -5.23 6.15 -5.17
C SER A 131 -6.03 5.25 -6.11
N SER A 132 -7.32 5.01 -5.83
CA SER A 132 -8.22 4.25 -6.71
C SER A 132 -8.37 4.93 -8.08
N VAL A 133 -8.55 6.24 -8.11
CA VAL A 133 -8.64 7.00 -9.38
C VAL A 133 -7.32 6.89 -10.17
N ARG A 134 -6.18 7.06 -9.50
CA ARG A 134 -4.86 6.90 -10.14
C ARG A 134 -4.67 5.47 -10.66
N GLY A 135 -5.03 4.47 -9.84
CA GLY A 135 -4.96 3.06 -10.22
C GLY A 135 -5.78 2.75 -11.47
N VAL A 136 -7.02 3.26 -11.55
CA VAL A 136 -7.87 3.12 -12.76
C VAL A 136 -7.19 3.75 -13.98
N ILE A 137 -6.70 4.99 -13.87
CA ILE A 137 -6.03 5.66 -14.99
C ILE A 137 -4.80 4.88 -15.45
N THR A 138 -4.01 4.36 -14.52
CA THR A 138 -2.81 3.56 -14.82
C THR A 138 -3.19 2.23 -15.48
N ALA A 139 -4.20 1.54 -14.96
CA ALA A 139 -4.68 0.27 -15.50
C ALA A 139 -5.30 0.42 -16.90
N LEU A 140 -5.95 1.54 -17.18
CA LEU A 140 -6.52 1.82 -18.50
C LEU A 140 -5.45 2.17 -19.56
N ASN A 141 -4.19 2.36 -19.17
CA ASN A 141 -3.10 2.65 -20.12
C ASN A 141 -2.65 1.35 -20.82
N PRO A 142 -2.97 1.15 -22.13
CA PRO A 142 -2.66 -0.10 -22.82
C PRO A 142 -1.16 -0.32 -22.97
N VAL A 143 -0.35 0.74 -23.00
CA VAL A 143 1.11 0.65 -23.12
C VAL A 143 1.72 -0.03 -21.89
N ASN A 144 1.23 0.30 -20.69
CA ASN A 144 1.69 -0.33 -19.46
C ASN A 144 1.33 -1.82 -19.44
N ASN A 145 0.11 -2.16 -19.84
CA ASN A 145 -0.35 -3.56 -19.87
C ASN A 145 0.45 -4.43 -20.85
N VAL A 146 0.76 -3.90 -22.02
CA VAL A 146 1.61 -4.60 -23.00
C VAL A 146 3.04 -4.76 -22.46
N LYS A 147 3.60 -3.76 -21.80
CA LYS A 147 4.93 -3.85 -21.17
C LYS A 147 4.97 -4.94 -20.09
N HIS A 148 3.94 -5.05 -19.26
CA HIS A 148 3.84 -6.12 -18.27
C HIS A 148 3.84 -7.52 -18.90
N LEU A 149 3.18 -7.69 -20.04
CA LEU A 149 3.15 -8.97 -20.77
C LEU A 149 4.48 -9.33 -21.44
N THR A 150 5.24 -8.32 -21.89
CA THR A 150 6.46 -8.53 -22.67
C THR A 150 7.74 -8.45 -21.86
N ASN A 151 7.76 -7.74 -20.74
CA ASN A 151 8.96 -7.49 -19.94
C ASN A 151 8.62 -7.21 -18.47
N SER A 152 8.16 -8.25 -17.77
CA SER A 152 7.67 -8.15 -16.37
C SER A 152 8.75 -7.69 -15.37
N SER A 153 10.03 -7.92 -15.65
CA SER A 153 11.14 -7.58 -14.74
C SER A 153 11.50 -6.09 -14.69
N SER A 154 11.08 -5.29 -15.67
CA SER A 154 11.44 -3.86 -15.80
C SER A 154 10.29 -2.90 -15.45
N VAL A 155 9.12 -3.41 -15.07
CA VAL A 155 7.93 -2.60 -14.81
C VAL A 155 7.61 -2.61 -13.32
N ASP A 156 7.19 -1.46 -12.80
CA ASP A 156 6.76 -1.33 -11.40
C ASP A 156 5.61 -2.31 -11.10
N GLN A 157 5.87 -3.25 -10.20
CA GLN A 157 4.91 -4.27 -9.77
C GLN A 157 3.63 -3.65 -9.19
N ASN A 158 3.69 -2.43 -8.64
CA ASN A 158 2.53 -1.71 -8.13
C ASN A 158 1.56 -1.24 -9.22
N SER A 159 2.00 -1.22 -10.48
CA SER A 159 1.14 -0.86 -11.64
C SER A 159 0.53 -2.07 -12.35
N ARG A 160 0.79 -3.28 -11.85
CA ARG A 160 0.32 -4.55 -12.42
C ARG A 160 -1.19 -4.71 -12.24
N PRO A 161 -1.96 -5.03 -13.31
CA PRO A 161 -3.35 -5.44 -13.16
C PRO A 161 -3.45 -6.71 -12.31
N THR A 162 -4.28 -6.70 -11.28
CA THR A 162 -4.47 -7.82 -10.37
C THR A 162 -5.94 -8.23 -10.36
N THR A 163 -6.20 -9.54 -10.41
CA THR A 163 -7.56 -10.09 -10.34
C THR A 163 -7.90 -10.55 -8.91
N VAL A 164 -9.07 -11.17 -8.76
CA VAL A 164 -9.46 -11.79 -7.48
C VAL A 164 -8.44 -12.86 -7.05
N VAL A 165 -7.80 -13.55 -7.99
CA VAL A 165 -6.76 -14.56 -7.69
C VAL A 165 -5.55 -13.90 -7.06
N GLY A 166 -4.98 -12.87 -7.69
CA GLY A 166 -3.87 -12.12 -7.12
C GLY A 166 -4.24 -11.37 -5.83
N ALA A 167 -5.48 -10.85 -5.74
CA ALA A 167 -5.97 -10.24 -4.51
C ALA A 167 -6.04 -11.24 -3.35
N THR A 168 -6.38 -12.51 -3.58
CA THR A 168 -6.36 -13.54 -2.53
C THR A 168 -4.94 -13.90 -2.11
N GLN A 169 -3.98 -13.96 -3.04
CA GLN A 169 -2.56 -14.16 -2.75
C GLN A 169 -2.03 -13.00 -1.89
N PHE A 170 -2.28 -11.76 -2.30
CA PHE A 170 -1.88 -10.56 -1.59
C PHE A 170 -2.55 -10.47 -0.20
N SER A 171 -3.84 -10.84 -0.07
CA SER A 171 -4.51 -10.88 1.24
C SER A 171 -3.91 -11.94 2.16
N GLY A 172 -3.42 -13.04 1.62
CA GLY A 172 -2.69 -14.07 2.37
C GLY A 172 -1.38 -13.53 2.96
N THR A 173 -0.64 -12.73 2.22
CA THR A 173 0.58 -12.06 2.69
C THR A 173 0.25 -11.02 3.75
N ILE A 174 -0.70 -10.10 3.48
CA ILE A 174 -1.17 -9.13 4.46
C ILE A 174 -1.68 -9.81 5.74
N GLY A 175 -2.39 -10.93 5.60
CA GLY A 175 -2.91 -11.68 6.75
C GLY A 175 -1.82 -12.30 7.61
N ARG A 176 -0.65 -12.64 7.04
CA ARG A 176 0.52 -13.11 7.79
C ARG A 176 1.24 -11.97 8.50
N ASP A 177 1.39 -10.83 7.82
CA ASP A 177 2.18 -9.69 8.30
C ASP A 177 1.38 -8.82 9.30
N ASP A 178 0.17 -8.41 8.91
CA ASP A 178 -0.71 -7.50 9.66
C ASP A 178 -1.89 -8.21 10.35
N GLY A 179 -2.03 -9.51 10.16
CA GLY A 179 -3.15 -10.30 10.68
C GLY A 179 -4.50 -9.85 10.12
N TRP A 180 -5.57 -10.08 10.88
CA TRP A 180 -6.94 -9.73 10.49
C TRP A 180 -7.15 -8.21 10.25
N ARG A 181 -6.31 -7.35 10.86
CA ARG A 181 -6.35 -5.89 10.71
C ARG A 181 -6.03 -5.47 9.28
N GLY A 182 -4.97 -6.04 8.72
CA GLY A 182 -4.57 -5.79 7.33
C GLY A 182 -5.65 -6.24 6.35
N VAL A 183 -6.23 -7.43 6.58
CA VAL A 183 -7.33 -7.95 5.75
C VAL A 183 -8.54 -7.03 5.77
N LEU A 184 -8.95 -6.51 6.94
CA LEU A 184 -10.08 -5.57 7.02
C LEU A 184 -9.79 -4.23 6.35
N ARG A 185 -8.55 -3.72 6.46
CA ARG A 185 -8.15 -2.51 5.73
C ARG A 185 -8.15 -2.73 4.21
N MET A 186 -7.67 -3.88 3.76
CA MET A 186 -7.76 -4.27 2.35
C MET A 186 -9.19 -4.33 1.85
N LEU A 187 -10.10 -4.96 2.61
CA LEU A 187 -11.53 -5.01 2.28
C LEU A 187 -12.16 -3.62 2.23
N ALA A 188 -11.77 -2.72 3.15
CA ALA A 188 -12.21 -1.33 3.11
C ALA A 188 -11.71 -0.63 1.83
N GLY A 189 -10.45 -0.81 1.46
CA GLY A 189 -9.87 -0.27 0.21
C GLY A 189 -10.58 -0.78 -1.04
N VAL A 190 -10.84 -2.09 -1.13
CA VAL A 190 -11.60 -2.69 -2.23
C VAL A 190 -13.02 -2.11 -2.31
N ASN A 191 -13.68 -1.91 -1.15
CA ASN A 191 -15.02 -1.33 -1.11
C ASN A 191 -15.03 0.14 -1.61
N VAL A 192 -14.01 0.94 -1.23
CA VAL A 192 -13.82 2.30 -1.75
C VAL A 192 -13.57 2.28 -3.25
N PHE A 193 -12.68 1.41 -3.72
CA PHE A 193 -12.36 1.26 -5.14
C PHE A 193 -13.60 0.93 -5.97
N VAL A 194 -14.37 -0.09 -5.58
CA VAL A 194 -15.60 -0.49 -6.27
C VAL A 194 -16.63 0.65 -6.28
N GLY A 195 -16.76 1.36 -5.16
CA GLY A 195 -17.66 2.52 -5.08
C GLY A 195 -17.30 3.63 -6.05
N ILE A 196 -16.01 3.99 -6.14
CA ILE A 196 -15.51 5.01 -7.08
C ILE A 196 -15.66 4.55 -8.52
N PHE A 197 -15.32 3.29 -8.78
CA PHE A 197 -15.44 2.70 -10.11
C PHE A 197 -16.88 2.71 -10.61
N ASN A 198 -17.85 2.42 -9.73
CA ASN A 198 -19.27 2.50 -10.04
C ASN A 198 -19.77 3.93 -10.28
N MET A 199 -19.09 4.95 -9.75
CA MET A 199 -19.44 6.34 -10.01
C MET A 199 -18.89 6.89 -11.34
N PHE A 200 -18.18 6.08 -12.12
CA PHE A 200 -17.66 6.50 -13.41
C PHE A 200 -18.80 6.87 -14.38
N PRO A 201 -18.76 8.03 -15.06
CA PRO A 201 -19.90 8.55 -15.82
C PRO A 201 -20.09 7.86 -17.18
N LEU A 202 -19.93 6.55 -17.23
CA LEU A 202 -20.08 5.70 -18.42
C LEU A 202 -20.90 4.45 -18.10
N LEU A 203 -21.74 4.02 -19.01
CA LEU A 203 -22.40 2.71 -18.92
C LEU A 203 -21.34 1.60 -19.08
N PRO A 204 -21.43 0.47 -18.36
CA PRO A 204 -22.57 -0.02 -17.59
C PRO A 204 -22.60 0.37 -16.10
N PHE A 205 -21.82 1.35 -15.65
CA PHE A 205 -21.74 1.74 -14.24
C PHE A 205 -22.91 2.63 -13.81
N ASP A 206 -23.19 2.66 -12.50
CA ASP A 206 -24.24 3.49 -11.90
C ASP A 206 -24.05 4.99 -12.18
N GLY A 207 -22.78 5.44 -12.20
CA GLY A 207 -22.42 6.82 -12.57
C GLY A 207 -22.85 7.19 -14.00
N GLY A 208 -22.89 6.23 -14.91
CA GLY A 208 -23.42 6.43 -16.28
C GLY A 208 -24.92 6.75 -16.26
N HIS A 209 -25.70 6.03 -15.47
CA HIS A 209 -27.13 6.31 -15.30
C HIS A 209 -27.36 7.68 -14.64
N ALA A 210 -26.57 8.01 -13.61
CA ALA A 210 -26.62 9.32 -12.97
C ALA A 210 -26.24 10.46 -13.93
N ALA A 211 -25.23 10.26 -14.78
CA ALA A 211 -24.82 11.22 -15.80
C ALA A 211 -25.92 11.45 -16.85
N ILE A 212 -26.56 10.38 -17.33
CA ILE A 212 -27.69 10.44 -18.26
C ILE A 212 -28.84 11.22 -17.64
N ALA A 213 -29.27 10.85 -16.42
CA ALA A 213 -30.35 11.52 -15.70
C ALA A 213 -30.06 13.01 -15.48
N THR A 214 -28.82 13.36 -15.15
CA THR A 214 -28.36 14.74 -14.99
C THR A 214 -28.42 15.49 -16.32
N TYR A 215 -27.94 14.88 -17.41
CA TYR A 215 -27.99 15.46 -18.74
C TYR A 215 -29.44 15.69 -19.19
N GLU A 216 -30.34 14.73 -19.02
CA GLU A 216 -31.78 14.85 -19.32
C GLU A 216 -32.40 15.98 -18.50
N ARG A 217 -32.07 16.10 -17.21
CA ARG A 217 -32.58 17.17 -16.35
C ARG A 217 -32.13 18.56 -16.82
N LEU A 218 -30.86 18.71 -17.17
CA LEU A 218 -30.30 19.98 -17.62
C LEU A 218 -30.88 20.40 -19.00
N ARG A 219 -31.21 19.43 -19.84
CA ARG A 219 -31.74 19.69 -21.17
C ARG A 219 -33.26 19.85 -21.21
N SER A 220 -33.96 19.38 -20.21
CA SER A 220 -35.41 19.56 -20.06
C SER A 220 -35.74 20.99 -19.73
N ARG A 221 -36.56 21.66 -20.52
CA ARG A 221 -37.01 23.05 -20.30
C ARG A 221 -38.54 23.09 -20.20
N LYS A 222 -39.03 23.95 -19.26
CA LYS A 222 -40.44 24.36 -19.05
C LYS A 222 -41.49 23.43 -19.72
N GLY A 223 -41.81 22.29 -19.09
CA GLY A 223 -42.88 21.38 -19.48
C GLY A 223 -42.53 20.34 -20.56
N GLN A 224 -41.36 20.44 -21.22
CA GLN A 224 -40.90 19.42 -22.14
C GLN A 224 -39.80 18.56 -21.52
N ARG A 225 -40.07 17.25 -21.33
CA ARG A 225 -39.07 16.31 -20.88
C ARG A 225 -38.20 15.87 -22.04
N TYR A 226 -36.89 16.02 -21.90
CA TYR A 226 -35.91 15.50 -22.84
C TYR A 226 -35.48 14.09 -22.37
N PHE A 227 -35.47 13.13 -23.28
CA PHE A 227 -34.94 11.78 -23.05
C PHE A 227 -33.69 11.60 -23.91
N ALA A 228 -32.61 11.16 -23.30
CA ALA A 228 -31.37 10.86 -23.99
C ALA A 228 -31.50 9.55 -24.77
N ASP A 229 -31.00 9.54 -26.00
CA ASP A 229 -30.93 8.32 -26.79
C ASP A 229 -29.73 7.48 -26.31
N VAL A 230 -30.00 6.54 -25.37
CA VAL A 230 -29.00 5.65 -24.78
C VAL A 230 -28.36 4.72 -25.82
N SER A 231 -29.04 4.45 -26.94
CA SER A 231 -28.50 3.60 -28.01
C SER A 231 -27.18 4.15 -28.60
N LYS A 232 -26.99 5.46 -28.57
CA LYS A 232 -25.74 6.10 -28.99
C LYS A 232 -24.55 5.84 -28.07
N MET A 233 -24.81 5.43 -26.86
CA MET A 233 -23.76 5.07 -25.89
C MET A 233 -23.34 3.59 -25.99
N ILE A 234 -24.10 2.75 -26.69
CA ILE A 234 -23.80 1.31 -26.82
C ILE A 234 -22.39 1.07 -27.39
N PRO A 235 -21.92 1.72 -28.46
CA PRO A 235 -20.58 1.49 -28.97
C PRO A 235 -19.49 1.81 -27.94
N VAL A 236 -19.64 2.92 -27.19
CA VAL A 236 -18.69 3.31 -26.14
C VAL A 236 -18.70 2.29 -25.01
N THR A 237 -19.88 1.82 -24.62
CA THR A 237 -20.04 0.77 -23.59
C THR A 237 -19.36 -0.52 -24.02
N LEU A 238 -19.51 -0.95 -25.29
CA LEU A 238 -18.87 -2.15 -25.80
C LEU A 238 -17.35 -2.05 -25.82
N VAL A 239 -16.79 -0.90 -26.22
CA VAL A 239 -15.34 -0.66 -26.14
C VAL A 239 -14.85 -0.73 -24.71
N LEU A 240 -15.58 -0.13 -23.77
CA LEU A 240 -15.24 -0.17 -22.36
C LEU A 240 -15.27 -1.62 -21.83
N ILE A 241 -16.32 -2.38 -22.14
CA ILE A 241 -16.41 -3.79 -21.71
C ILE A 241 -15.28 -4.63 -22.32
N ALA A 242 -14.95 -4.42 -23.60
CA ALA A 242 -13.85 -5.13 -24.25
C ALA A 242 -12.50 -4.80 -23.58
N MET A 243 -12.28 -3.53 -23.23
CA MET A 243 -11.08 -3.10 -22.52
C MET A 243 -11.00 -3.70 -21.11
N LEU A 244 -12.10 -3.72 -20.36
CA LEU A 244 -12.15 -4.35 -19.04
C LEU A 244 -11.94 -5.86 -19.12
N ALA A 245 -12.50 -6.53 -20.13
CA ALA A 245 -12.26 -7.95 -20.36
C ALA A 245 -10.78 -8.21 -20.69
N PHE A 246 -10.16 -7.36 -21.51
CA PHE A 246 -8.73 -7.44 -21.79
C PHE A 246 -7.88 -7.30 -20.52
N LEU A 247 -8.18 -6.30 -19.68
CA LEU A 247 -7.49 -6.10 -18.42
C LEU A 247 -7.66 -7.29 -17.47
N PHE A 248 -8.87 -7.81 -17.38
CA PHE A 248 -9.17 -8.98 -16.55
C PHE A 248 -8.38 -10.22 -17.03
N LEU A 249 -8.40 -10.51 -18.32
CA LEU A 249 -7.68 -11.65 -18.89
C LEU A 249 -6.16 -11.50 -18.73
N THR A 250 -5.63 -10.30 -18.95
CA THR A 250 -4.21 -9.99 -18.72
C THR A 250 -3.82 -10.19 -17.26
N GLY A 251 -4.59 -9.61 -16.34
CA GLY A 251 -4.34 -9.79 -14.90
C GLY A 251 -4.43 -11.24 -14.47
N LEU A 252 -5.46 -11.98 -14.94
CA LEU A 252 -5.62 -13.40 -14.63
C LEU A 252 -4.44 -14.24 -15.14
N TYR A 253 -4.01 -13.98 -16.37
CA TYR A 253 -2.82 -14.64 -16.93
C TYR A 253 -1.58 -14.40 -16.05
N MET A 254 -1.34 -13.15 -15.65
CA MET A 254 -0.21 -12.79 -14.80
C MET A 254 -0.30 -13.39 -13.41
N ASP A 255 -1.48 -13.39 -12.80
CA ASP A 255 -1.70 -13.95 -11.45
C ASP A 255 -1.45 -15.47 -11.40
N ILE A 256 -1.62 -16.16 -12.54
CA ILE A 256 -1.36 -17.61 -12.67
C ILE A 256 0.10 -17.89 -13.03
N THR A 257 0.70 -17.11 -13.95
CA THR A 257 2.04 -17.39 -14.48
C THR A 257 3.16 -16.79 -13.65
N ASP A 258 2.91 -15.69 -12.99
CA ASP A 258 3.87 -14.97 -12.13
C ASP A 258 3.17 -14.50 -10.86
N PRO A 259 2.87 -15.40 -9.90
CA PRO A 259 2.14 -15.07 -8.68
C PRO A 259 2.88 -14.04 -7.82
N ILE A 260 2.13 -13.16 -7.17
CA ILE A 260 2.66 -12.18 -6.21
C ILE A 260 3.22 -12.95 -5.00
N LYS A 261 4.52 -12.75 -4.73
CA LYS A 261 5.24 -13.41 -3.62
C LYS A 261 5.24 -12.55 -2.37
#